data_22800f7f4b6e8d0b1ad09531c063ea81
#
_entry.id   22800f7f4b6e8d0b1ad09531c063ea81
#
_cell.length_a   1.000
_cell.length_b   1.000
_cell.length_c   1.000
_cell.angle_alpha   90.00
_cell.angle_beta   90.00
_cell.angle_gamma   90.00
#
_symmetry.space_group_name_H-M   'P 1'
#
loop_
_entity.id
_entity.type
_entity.pdbx_description
1 polymer ?
#
loop_
_entity_poly.entity_id
_entity_poly.type
_entity_poly.pdbx_seq_one_letter_code
_entity_poly.pdbx_strand_id
1 'polypeptide(L)'
;LKNKSLRAEISPDGQLIRTTTLPKYASKYPYILASYPNEYYDWKFLFEGMSRQIYDKDLQKFVDVPYKHYEDYAFPFEMDKTTNIENFSEIRDQHIDTWVEKAKVHLETIFNADYRTIDNEWVERLLKTDYQYGFSVVSDKKRENIEKYVTRMKDNKTIVESDVIALDKSSLYFYNGRYYLRAYVKYRVLSSDMVYENIPYQNNNLIYTRDYLWFDNLKKGEWRESCFDIALTAYADRDKGNLGVLYALLREPFFTERKVN
;
A
#
# COMPACT_ATOMS: atom_id res chain seq x y z
N LEU A 1 44.58 -8.51 17.32
CA LEU A 1 43.13 -8.30 17.08
C LEU A 1 42.97 -7.05 16.24
N LYS A 2 42.84 -7.19 14.91
CA LYS A 2 42.56 -6.07 14.01
C LYS A 2 41.14 -5.63 14.24
N ASN A 3 40.93 -4.43 14.77
CA ASN A 3 39.67 -3.73 14.75
C ASN A 3 39.20 -3.57 13.30
N LYS A 4 38.38 -4.48 12.82
CA LYS A 4 37.52 -4.19 11.68
C LYS A 4 36.51 -3.17 12.18
N SER A 5 36.67 -1.90 11.83
CA SER A 5 35.61 -0.94 11.98
C SER A 5 34.41 -1.50 11.19
N LEU A 6 33.35 -1.89 11.87
CA LEU A 6 32.06 -2.22 11.29
C LEU A 6 31.58 -0.93 10.63
N ARG A 7 31.85 -0.76 9.32
CA ARG A 7 31.18 0.28 8.55
C ARG A 7 29.71 -0.10 8.48
N ALA A 8 28.86 0.77 8.97
CA ALA A 8 27.42 0.61 8.80
C ALA A 8 27.14 0.57 7.28
N GLU A 9 26.42 -0.44 6.82
CA GLU A 9 25.95 -0.48 5.45
C GLU A 9 24.80 0.50 5.30
N ILE A 10 24.81 1.27 4.20
CA ILE A 10 23.85 2.34 3.94
C ILE A 10 23.19 2.06 2.58
N SER A 11 21.86 2.21 2.55
CA SER A 11 21.06 2.10 1.32
C SER A 11 21.41 3.23 0.33
N PRO A 12 20.99 3.13 -0.93
CA PRO A 12 21.15 4.22 -1.90
C PRO A 12 20.58 5.57 -1.43
N ASP A 13 19.58 5.55 -0.55
CA ASP A 13 18.93 6.74 0.01
C ASP A 13 19.51 7.17 1.36
N GLY A 14 20.66 6.66 1.76
CA GLY A 14 21.36 7.05 2.98
C GLY A 14 20.79 6.46 4.29
N GLN A 15 19.92 5.45 4.21
CA GLN A 15 19.33 4.80 5.39
C GLN A 15 20.19 3.60 5.83
N LEU A 16 20.23 3.34 7.14
CA LEU A 16 20.97 2.21 7.69
C LEU A 16 20.38 0.88 7.24
N ILE A 17 21.23 -0.01 6.76
CA ILE A 17 20.89 -1.38 6.41
C ILE A 17 21.12 -2.28 7.63
N ARG A 18 20.17 -3.13 7.93
CA ARG A 18 20.24 -4.13 8.98
C ARG A 18 20.88 -5.41 8.43
N THR A 19 21.94 -5.85 9.09
CA THR A 19 22.72 -7.05 8.70
C THR A 19 22.53 -8.23 9.64
N THR A 20 21.84 -8.04 10.77
CA THR A 20 21.59 -9.06 11.79
C THR A 20 20.10 -9.13 12.12
N THR A 21 19.65 -10.26 12.69
CA THR A 21 18.25 -10.47 13.04
C THR A 21 17.32 -10.19 11.84
N LEU A 22 17.69 -10.80 10.70
CA LEU A 22 17.02 -10.57 9.44
C LEU A 22 15.62 -11.20 9.45
N PRO A 23 14.66 -10.58 8.73
CA PRO A 23 13.33 -11.13 8.53
C PRO A 23 13.37 -12.43 7.70
N LYS A 24 12.32 -13.22 7.79
CA LYS A 24 12.19 -14.53 7.11
C LYS A 24 12.36 -14.43 5.59
N TYR A 25 11.84 -13.38 4.99
CA TYR A 25 11.88 -13.18 3.54
C TYR A 25 12.92 -12.13 3.11
N ALA A 26 13.97 -11.92 3.92
CA ALA A 26 15.03 -10.95 3.62
C ALA A 26 15.64 -11.12 2.21
N SER A 27 15.76 -12.36 1.73
CA SER A 27 16.32 -12.66 0.40
C SER A 27 15.46 -12.14 -0.78
N LYS A 28 14.23 -11.73 -0.53
CA LYS A 28 13.34 -11.15 -1.54
C LYS A 28 13.54 -9.66 -1.74
N TYR A 29 14.38 -9.03 -0.93
CA TYR A 29 14.65 -7.59 -0.95
C TYR A 29 16.12 -7.32 -1.20
N PRO A 30 16.49 -6.26 -1.92
CA PRO A 30 17.89 -5.91 -2.16
C PRO A 30 18.63 -5.51 -0.86
N TYR A 31 17.91 -5.01 0.13
CA TYR A 31 18.40 -4.67 1.48
C TYR A 31 17.25 -4.65 2.49
N ILE A 32 17.61 -4.68 3.76
CA ILE A 32 16.67 -4.58 4.89
C ILE A 32 17.00 -3.32 5.67
N LEU A 33 16.07 -2.38 5.73
CA LEU A 33 16.25 -1.13 6.46
C LEU A 33 16.19 -1.38 7.97
N ALA A 34 17.13 -0.79 8.72
CA ALA A 34 17.22 -0.98 10.16
C ALA A 34 16.01 -0.37 10.92
N SER A 35 15.42 0.68 10.37
CA SER A 35 14.27 1.38 10.95
C SER A 35 12.93 0.68 10.73
N TYR A 36 12.87 -0.35 9.85
CA TYR A 36 11.61 -1.03 9.54
C TYR A 36 11.49 -2.32 10.35
N PRO A 37 10.29 -2.65 10.83
CA PRO A 37 10.06 -3.88 11.58
C PRO A 37 10.15 -5.12 10.68
N ASN A 38 10.40 -6.29 11.29
CA ASN A 38 10.45 -7.54 10.53
C ASN A 38 9.13 -7.83 9.83
N GLU A 39 8.03 -7.46 10.40
CA GLU A 39 6.68 -7.62 9.89
C GLU A 39 6.52 -6.99 8.50
N TYR A 40 7.17 -5.87 8.23
CA TYR A 40 7.19 -5.26 6.91
C TYR A 40 7.74 -6.21 5.84
N TYR A 41 8.77 -6.98 6.16
CA TYR A 41 9.46 -7.87 5.24
C TYR A 41 8.96 -9.32 5.29
N ASP A 42 8.43 -9.77 6.44
CA ASP A 42 8.00 -11.15 6.66
C ASP A 42 6.61 -11.44 6.10
N TRP A 43 5.95 -10.42 5.62
CA TRP A 43 4.65 -10.52 5.04
C TRP A 43 4.68 -11.28 3.71
N LYS A 44 3.72 -12.15 3.47
CA LYS A 44 3.56 -12.76 2.16
C LYS A 44 3.19 -11.71 1.12
N PHE A 45 3.69 -11.86 -0.09
CA PHE A 45 3.23 -11.04 -1.19
C PHE A 45 1.80 -11.42 -1.58
N LEU A 46 1.10 -10.47 -2.18
CA LEU A 46 -0.29 -10.56 -2.60
C LEU A 46 -0.65 -11.87 -3.34
N PHE A 47 0.23 -12.33 -4.18
CA PHE A 47 0.01 -13.51 -5.04
C PHE A 47 0.43 -14.85 -4.39
N GLU A 48 1.12 -14.82 -3.24
CA GLU A 48 1.56 -16.06 -2.58
C GLU A 48 0.38 -16.81 -1.98
N GLY A 49 0.15 -18.03 -2.49
CA GLY A 49 -0.94 -18.88 -2.05
C GLY A 49 -2.26 -18.67 -2.81
N MET A 50 -2.26 -17.80 -3.83
CA MET A 50 -3.39 -17.63 -4.74
C MET A 50 -3.32 -18.59 -5.93
N SER A 51 -4.47 -18.88 -6.52
CA SER A 51 -4.60 -19.54 -7.80
C SER A 51 -5.36 -18.66 -8.77
N ARG A 52 -5.10 -18.83 -10.07
CA ARG A 52 -5.89 -18.26 -11.14
C ARG A 52 -6.63 -19.33 -11.90
N GLN A 53 -7.79 -19.01 -12.43
CA GLN A 53 -8.51 -19.90 -13.32
C GLN A 53 -7.99 -19.74 -14.76
N ILE A 54 -7.53 -20.81 -15.34
CA ILE A 54 -7.19 -20.90 -16.76
C ILE A 54 -8.11 -21.90 -17.44
N TYR A 55 -8.47 -21.63 -18.70
CA TYR A 55 -9.21 -22.59 -19.50
C TYR A 55 -8.24 -23.63 -20.07
N ASP A 56 -8.35 -24.85 -19.56
CA ASP A 56 -7.61 -26.00 -20.07
C ASP A 56 -8.33 -26.53 -21.31
N LYS A 57 -7.67 -26.45 -22.45
CA LYS A 57 -8.25 -26.85 -23.75
C LYS A 57 -8.41 -28.34 -23.87
N ASP A 58 -7.55 -29.12 -23.23
CA ASP A 58 -7.57 -30.57 -23.31
C ASP A 58 -8.67 -31.12 -22.41
N LEU A 59 -8.89 -30.53 -21.26
CA LEU A 59 -9.96 -30.89 -20.33
C LEU A 59 -11.29 -30.16 -20.63
N GLN A 60 -11.30 -29.20 -21.54
CA GLN A 60 -12.45 -28.37 -21.90
C GLN A 60 -13.16 -27.72 -20.69
N LYS A 61 -12.40 -27.32 -19.69
CA LYS A 61 -12.89 -26.69 -18.45
C LYS A 61 -11.91 -25.69 -17.86
N PHE A 62 -12.42 -24.86 -16.96
CA PHE A 62 -11.54 -24.03 -16.14
C PHE A 62 -10.91 -24.85 -15.02
N VAL A 63 -9.60 -24.69 -14.83
CA VAL A 63 -8.82 -25.32 -13.78
C VAL A 63 -8.11 -24.25 -12.96
N ASP A 64 -8.00 -24.49 -11.65
CA ASP A 64 -7.24 -23.62 -10.77
C ASP A 64 -5.75 -23.95 -10.89
N VAL A 65 -4.97 -22.96 -11.30
CA VAL A 65 -3.52 -23.06 -11.41
C VAL A 65 -2.89 -22.17 -10.38
N PRO A 66 -2.08 -22.70 -9.45
CA PRO A 66 -1.34 -21.87 -8.51
C PRO A 66 -0.46 -20.87 -9.25
N TYR A 67 -0.36 -19.63 -8.75
CA TYR A 67 0.63 -18.69 -9.26
C TYR A 67 2.03 -19.25 -8.98
N LYS A 68 2.80 -19.40 -10.04
CA LYS A 68 4.19 -19.80 -9.93
C LYS A 68 5.04 -18.61 -9.59
N HIS A 69 6.01 -18.84 -8.75
CA HIS A 69 6.76 -17.83 -8.00
C HIS A 69 7.42 -16.72 -8.83
N TYR A 70 7.77 -16.92 -10.09
CA TYR A 70 8.50 -15.95 -10.92
C TYR A 70 7.87 -15.71 -12.29
N GLU A 71 6.87 -16.46 -12.67
CA GLU A 71 6.27 -16.34 -13.99
C GLU A 71 5.11 -15.33 -14.01
N ASP A 72 4.56 -15.04 -12.83
CA ASP A 72 3.33 -14.25 -12.69
C ASP A 72 3.56 -12.85 -12.11
N TYR A 73 4.77 -12.55 -11.60
CA TYR A 73 5.14 -11.25 -11.07
C TYR A 73 6.61 -10.92 -11.32
N ALA A 74 6.94 -9.64 -11.27
CA ALA A 74 8.31 -9.17 -11.38
C ALA A 74 8.65 -8.19 -10.27
N PHE A 75 9.78 -8.41 -9.63
CA PHE A 75 10.47 -7.40 -8.84
C PHE A 75 11.15 -6.36 -9.74
N PRO A 76 11.57 -5.20 -9.20
CA PRO A 76 12.16 -4.13 -9.99
C PRO A 76 13.26 -4.59 -10.96
N PHE A 77 14.11 -5.52 -10.53
CA PHE A 77 15.21 -6.05 -11.35
C PHE A 77 14.76 -7.05 -12.43
N GLU A 78 13.52 -7.54 -12.41
CA GLU A 78 12.97 -8.49 -13.37
C GLU A 78 11.86 -7.90 -14.25
N MET A 79 11.40 -6.69 -13.93
CA MET A 79 10.27 -6.06 -14.60
C MET A 79 10.44 -5.94 -16.12
N ASP A 80 11.65 -5.67 -16.58
CA ASP A 80 11.92 -5.53 -18.01
C ASP A 80 11.74 -6.84 -18.78
N LYS A 81 11.81 -7.97 -18.09
CA LYS A 81 11.63 -9.30 -18.71
C LYS A 81 10.15 -9.70 -18.80
N THR A 82 9.31 -9.15 -17.95
CA THR A 82 7.92 -9.60 -17.77
C THR A 82 6.89 -8.54 -18.14
N THR A 83 7.28 -7.27 -18.21
CA THR A 83 6.45 -6.20 -18.68
C THR A 83 6.70 -5.95 -20.16
N ASN A 84 5.65 -5.86 -20.97
CA ASN A 84 5.75 -5.42 -22.36
C ASN A 84 5.91 -3.89 -22.47
N ILE A 85 6.50 -3.26 -21.46
CA ILE A 85 6.75 -1.82 -21.44
C ILE A 85 8.18 -1.60 -21.88
N GLU A 86 8.33 -1.09 -23.09
CA GLU A 86 9.64 -0.68 -23.60
C GLU A 86 10.27 0.36 -22.68
N ASN A 87 11.55 0.20 -22.36
CA ASN A 87 12.34 1.06 -21.48
C ASN A 87 11.79 1.21 -20.05
N PHE A 88 11.16 0.14 -19.51
CA PHE A 88 10.53 0.25 -18.17
C PHE A 88 11.54 0.59 -17.06
N SER A 89 12.72 0.00 -17.06
CA SER A 89 13.75 0.30 -16.04
C SER A 89 14.12 1.78 -16.04
N GLU A 90 14.26 2.39 -17.20
CA GLU A 90 14.56 3.81 -17.34
C GLU A 90 13.42 4.68 -16.79
N ILE A 91 12.17 4.37 -17.15
CA ILE A 91 10.97 5.05 -16.64
C ILE A 91 10.86 4.90 -15.13
N ARG A 92 11.07 3.69 -14.61
CA ARG A 92 11.06 3.42 -13.18
C ARG A 92 12.12 4.26 -12.45
N ASP A 93 13.37 4.18 -12.90
CA ASP A 93 14.49 4.85 -12.24
C ASP A 93 14.32 6.38 -12.23
N GLN A 94 13.65 6.90 -13.25
CA GLN A 94 13.31 8.32 -13.33
C GLN A 94 12.16 8.72 -12.39
N HIS A 95 11.20 7.85 -12.12
CA HIS A 95 9.93 8.21 -11.49
C HIS A 95 9.64 7.51 -10.15
N ILE A 96 10.44 6.51 -9.75
CA ILE A 96 10.16 5.69 -8.57
C ILE A 96 10.00 6.51 -7.29
N ASP A 97 10.82 7.53 -7.11
CA ASP A 97 10.77 8.40 -5.93
C ASP A 97 9.44 9.20 -5.90
N THR A 98 8.97 9.64 -7.06
CA THR A 98 7.67 10.32 -7.18
C THR A 98 6.51 9.38 -6.88
N TRP A 99 6.58 8.12 -7.33
CA TRP A 99 5.54 7.13 -7.04
C TRP A 99 5.47 6.79 -5.56
N VAL A 100 6.62 6.59 -4.93
CA VAL A 100 6.72 6.33 -3.49
C VAL A 100 6.21 7.52 -2.68
N GLU A 101 6.60 8.74 -3.05
CA GLU A 101 6.13 9.96 -2.39
C GLU A 101 4.61 10.12 -2.49
N LYS A 102 4.02 9.90 -3.67
CA LYS A 102 2.55 9.91 -3.81
C LYS A 102 1.87 8.88 -2.92
N ALA A 103 2.38 7.66 -2.90
CA ALA A 103 1.85 6.60 -2.06
C ALA A 103 1.96 6.95 -0.58
N LYS A 104 3.09 7.52 -0.16
CA LYS A 104 3.32 7.99 1.21
C LYS A 104 2.37 9.12 1.59
N VAL A 105 2.26 10.16 0.76
CA VAL A 105 1.32 11.27 0.99
C VAL A 105 -0.12 10.77 1.09
N HIS A 106 -0.49 9.78 0.25
CA HIS A 106 -1.81 9.16 0.32
C HIS A 106 -2.06 8.53 1.69
N LEU A 107 -1.12 7.68 2.15
CA LEU A 107 -1.24 7.00 3.44
C LEU A 107 -1.22 7.99 4.60
N GLU A 108 -0.30 8.95 4.58
CA GLU A 108 -0.24 10.01 5.60
C GLU A 108 -1.55 10.80 5.68
N THR A 109 -2.20 11.02 4.55
CA THR A 109 -3.47 11.74 4.50
C THR A 109 -4.61 10.92 5.08
N ILE A 110 -4.73 9.63 4.70
CA ILE A 110 -5.85 8.80 5.16
C ILE A 110 -5.69 8.29 6.60
N PHE A 111 -4.45 8.13 7.08
CA PHE A 111 -4.17 7.69 8.45
C PHE A 111 -3.93 8.84 9.45
N ASN A 112 -4.03 10.09 9.01
CA ASN A 112 -4.00 11.27 9.87
C ASN A 112 -5.18 12.19 9.49
N ALA A 113 -6.34 11.86 10.00
CA ALA A 113 -7.56 12.57 9.71
C ALA A 113 -8.28 12.94 11.02
N ASP A 114 -8.49 14.23 11.25
CA ASP A 114 -9.16 14.78 12.42
C ASP A 114 -10.38 15.57 11.96
N TYR A 115 -11.57 15.19 12.41
CA TYR A 115 -12.82 15.85 12.04
C TYR A 115 -12.84 17.36 12.33
N ARG A 116 -12.01 17.83 13.25
CA ARG A 116 -11.92 19.24 13.65
C ARG A 116 -11.12 20.09 12.68
N THR A 117 -10.18 19.48 11.96
CA THR A 117 -9.22 20.16 11.09
C THR A 117 -9.29 19.75 9.63
N ILE A 118 -10.03 18.67 9.32
CA ILE A 118 -10.17 18.19 7.95
C ILE A 118 -10.93 19.21 7.10
N ASP A 119 -10.31 19.66 6.01
CA ASP A 119 -10.76 20.75 5.15
C ASP A 119 -10.55 20.46 3.67
N ASN A 120 -10.72 21.47 2.83
CA ASN A 120 -10.50 21.35 1.39
C ASN A 120 -9.05 21.05 1.01
N GLU A 121 -8.07 21.49 1.80
CA GLU A 121 -6.66 21.20 1.54
C GLU A 121 -6.37 19.70 1.73
N TRP A 122 -6.99 19.09 2.74
CA TRP A 122 -6.94 17.65 2.94
C TRP A 122 -7.53 16.89 1.73
N VAL A 123 -8.68 17.36 1.22
CA VAL A 123 -9.34 16.78 0.03
C VAL A 123 -8.41 16.88 -1.19
N GLU A 124 -7.83 18.06 -1.43
CA GLU A 124 -6.89 18.28 -2.55
C GLU A 124 -5.64 17.42 -2.44
N ARG A 125 -5.09 17.30 -1.23
CA ARG A 125 -3.91 16.45 -0.97
C ARG A 125 -4.19 15.01 -1.35
N LEU A 126 -5.34 14.47 -0.96
CA LEU A 126 -5.74 13.11 -1.30
C LEU A 126 -6.00 12.95 -2.81
N LEU A 127 -6.70 13.88 -3.44
CA LEU A 127 -6.97 13.87 -4.87
C LEU A 127 -5.70 13.84 -5.71
N LYS A 128 -4.69 14.63 -5.37
CA LYS A 128 -3.41 14.70 -6.10
C LYS A 128 -2.65 13.37 -6.12
N THR A 129 -2.95 12.48 -5.19
CA THR A 129 -2.33 11.15 -5.14
C THR A 129 -3.06 10.11 -5.97
N ASP A 130 -4.31 10.37 -6.39
CA ASP A 130 -5.14 9.43 -7.12
C ASP A 130 -4.68 9.28 -8.59
N TYR A 131 -4.78 8.08 -9.12
CA TYR A 131 -4.40 7.79 -10.51
C TYR A 131 -5.28 8.51 -11.55
N GLN A 132 -6.44 8.97 -11.15
CA GLN A 132 -7.40 9.70 -12.01
C GLN A 132 -7.25 11.22 -11.92
N TYR A 133 -6.31 11.70 -11.14
CA TYR A 133 -6.08 13.14 -10.98
C TYR A 133 -5.75 13.82 -12.34
N GLY A 134 -6.42 14.93 -12.59
CA GLY A 134 -6.27 15.68 -13.85
C GLY A 134 -7.22 15.27 -14.98
N PHE A 135 -8.09 14.25 -14.77
CA PHE A 135 -9.14 13.87 -15.73
C PHE A 135 -10.49 14.38 -15.22
N SER A 136 -10.97 15.48 -15.78
CA SER A 136 -12.04 16.33 -15.23
C SER A 136 -13.25 15.56 -14.69
N VAL A 137 -13.98 14.81 -15.51
CA VAL A 137 -15.22 14.13 -15.08
C VAL A 137 -14.99 13.07 -14.00
N VAL A 138 -13.88 12.33 -14.10
CA VAL A 138 -13.58 11.24 -13.15
C VAL A 138 -13.05 11.82 -11.85
N SER A 139 -12.27 12.87 -11.96
CA SER A 139 -11.72 13.63 -10.82
C SER A 139 -12.83 14.30 -10.00
N ASP A 140 -13.85 14.86 -10.65
CA ASP A 140 -15.01 15.47 -9.98
C ASP A 140 -15.80 14.44 -9.17
N LYS A 141 -16.06 13.26 -9.75
CA LYS A 141 -16.73 12.18 -9.03
C LYS A 141 -15.90 11.65 -7.85
N LYS A 142 -14.59 11.61 -8.03
CA LYS A 142 -13.68 11.21 -6.94
C LYS A 142 -13.71 12.23 -5.81
N ARG A 143 -13.68 13.51 -6.14
CA ARG A 143 -13.84 14.62 -5.20
C ARG A 143 -15.12 14.47 -4.38
N GLU A 144 -16.26 14.28 -5.05
CA GLU A 144 -17.56 14.08 -4.40
C GLU A 144 -17.51 12.93 -3.38
N ASN A 145 -16.86 11.81 -3.74
CA ASN A 145 -16.74 10.67 -2.82
C ASN A 145 -15.85 10.99 -1.60
N ILE A 146 -14.77 11.75 -1.79
CA ILE A 146 -13.91 12.19 -0.70
C ILE A 146 -14.66 13.17 0.22
N GLU A 147 -15.41 14.10 -0.34
CA GLU A 147 -16.21 15.07 0.42
C GLU A 147 -17.32 14.37 1.24
N LYS A 148 -17.96 13.32 0.69
CA LYS A 148 -18.88 12.46 1.44
C LYS A 148 -18.20 11.76 2.62
N TYR A 149 -16.96 11.33 2.44
CA TYR A 149 -16.16 10.77 3.53
C TYR A 149 -15.85 11.83 4.60
N VAL A 150 -15.43 13.04 4.19
CA VAL A 150 -15.18 14.17 5.11
C VAL A 150 -16.43 14.51 5.92
N THR A 151 -17.59 14.55 5.29
CA THR A 151 -18.88 14.78 5.98
C THR A 151 -19.11 13.73 7.05
N ARG A 152 -18.92 12.44 6.72
CA ARG A 152 -19.07 11.35 7.71
C ARG A 152 -18.07 11.44 8.85
N MET A 153 -16.82 11.82 8.57
CA MET A 153 -15.81 12.04 9.60
C MET A 153 -16.26 13.10 10.61
N LYS A 154 -16.83 14.20 10.11
CA LYS A 154 -17.36 15.29 10.94
C LYS A 154 -18.58 14.87 11.74
N ASP A 155 -19.54 14.20 11.11
CA ASP A 155 -20.76 13.73 11.75
C ASP A 155 -20.49 12.74 12.88
N ASN A 156 -19.50 11.88 12.68
CA ASN A 156 -19.11 10.84 13.66
C ASN A 156 -17.95 11.25 14.57
N LYS A 157 -17.48 12.48 14.51
CA LYS A 157 -16.35 13.00 15.31
C LYS A 157 -15.12 12.07 15.30
N THR A 158 -14.79 11.59 14.11
CA THR A 158 -13.73 10.59 13.94
C THR A 158 -12.35 11.24 13.91
N ILE A 159 -11.42 10.69 14.68
CA ILE A 159 -9.99 11.06 14.68
C ILE A 159 -9.19 9.79 14.51
N VAL A 160 -8.37 9.77 13.46
CA VAL A 160 -7.38 8.73 13.17
C VAL A 160 -6.00 9.37 13.18
N GLU A 161 -5.04 8.74 13.81
CA GLU A 161 -3.65 9.18 13.78
C GLU A 161 -2.70 8.01 13.57
N SER A 162 -1.60 8.25 12.91
CA SER A 162 -0.50 7.30 12.72
C SER A 162 0.75 7.71 13.50
N ASP A 163 1.48 6.71 13.98
CA ASP A 163 2.81 6.86 14.59
C ASP A 163 3.91 6.56 13.56
N VAL A 164 3.71 5.52 12.75
CA VAL A 164 4.65 5.08 11.73
C VAL A 164 3.92 4.83 10.43
N ILE A 165 4.47 5.36 9.34
CA ILE A 165 4.15 4.98 7.97
C ILE A 165 5.47 4.66 7.27
N ALA A 166 5.67 3.39 6.93
CA ALA A 166 6.87 2.90 6.28
C ALA A 166 6.55 2.37 4.88
N LEU A 167 7.27 2.87 3.89
CA LEU A 167 7.10 2.52 2.50
C LEU A 167 8.43 2.68 1.77
N ASP A 168 8.97 1.56 1.28
CA ASP A 168 10.29 1.53 0.65
C ASP A 168 10.16 1.18 -0.84
N LYS A 169 10.86 1.93 -1.68
CA LYS A 169 10.92 1.70 -3.12
C LYS A 169 11.46 0.31 -3.49
N SER A 170 12.27 -0.31 -2.64
CA SER A 170 12.76 -1.68 -2.85
C SER A 170 11.65 -2.73 -2.82
N SER A 171 10.49 -2.38 -2.29
CA SER A 171 9.31 -3.27 -2.25
C SER A 171 8.45 -3.22 -3.51
N LEU A 172 8.76 -2.35 -4.46
CA LEU A 172 8.00 -2.26 -5.72
C LEU A 172 8.03 -3.59 -6.46
N TYR A 173 6.86 -4.08 -6.83
CA TYR A 173 6.71 -5.22 -7.70
C TYR A 173 5.55 -5.03 -8.68
N PHE A 174 5.56 -5.83 -9.74
CA PHE A 174 4.52 -5.84 -10.76
C PHE A 174 3.76 -7.16 -10.71
N TYR A 175 2.44 -7.07 -10.75
CA TYR A 175 1.58 -8.23 -10.77
C TYR A 175 0.24 -7.90 -11.45
N ASN A 176 -0.20 -8.77 -12.33
CA ASN A 176 -1.50 -8.69 -13.02
C ASN A 176 -1.81 -7.29 -13.58
N GLY A 177 -0.86 -6.69 -14.29
CA GLY A 177 -1.02 -5.40 -14.97
C GLY A 177 -0.94 -4.16 -14.08
N ARG A 178 -0.52 -4.29 -12.82
CA ARG A 178 -0.43 -3.20 -11.85
C ARG A 178 0.88 -3.23 -11.09
N TYR A 179 1.24 -2.09 -10.55
CA TYR A 179 2.39 -1.93 -9.68
C TYR A 179 1.94 -1.88 -8.23
N TYR A 180 2.73 -2.46 -7.36
CA TYR A 180 2.43 -2.53 -5.93
C TYR A 180 3.64 -2.10 -5.13
N LEU A 181 3.38 -1.31 -4.10
CA LEU A 181 4.35 -0.98 -3.07
C LEU A 181 3.84 -1.51 -1.73
N ARG A 182 4.73 -2.15 -0.99
CA ARG A 182 4.42 -2.60 0.37
C ARG A 182 4.47 -1.43 1.33
N ALA A 183 3.45 -1.34 2.18
CA ALA A 183 3.35 -0.38 3.24
C ALA A 183 3.18 -1.06 4.60
N TYR A 184 3.77 -0.46 5.62
CA TYR A 184 3.50 -0.75 7.02
C TYR A 184 3.00 0.53 7.68
N VAL A 185 1.92 0.42 8.44
CA VAL A 185 1.33 1.55 9.17
C VAL A 185 1.06 1.13 10.60
N LYS A 186 1.50 1.95 11.56
CA LYS A 186 1.09 1.87 12.96
C LYS A 186 0.18 3.05 13.25
N TYR A 187 -1.06 2.78 13.63
CA TYR A 187 -2.09 3.78 13.77
C TYR A 187 -3.07 3.47 14.89
N ARG A 188 -3.89 4.43 15.24
CA ARG A 188 -5.03 4.24 16.14
C ARG A 188 -6.21 5.13 15.76
N VAL A 189 -7.40 4.72 16.17
CA VAL A 189 -8.60 5.56 16.16
C VAL A 189 -8.78 6.16 17.55
N LEU A 190 -8.55 7.46 17.71
CA LEU A 190 -8.68 8.15 19.00
C LEU A 190 -10.13 8.39 19.38
N SER A 191 -10.94 8.78 18.41
CA SER A 191 -12.35 9.13 18.59
C SER A 191 -13.17 8.68 17.40
N SER A 192 -14.38 8.24 17.64
CA SER A 192 -15.45 8.12 16.67
C SER A 192 -16.76 7.80 17.39
N ASP A 193 -17.85 8.41 16.95
CA ASP A 193 -19.20 8.08 17.41
C ASP A 193 -19.84 6.94 16.59
N MET A 194 -19.11 6.37 15.62
CA MET A 194 -19.55 5.18 14.88
C MET A 194 -19.63 3.98 15.81
N VAL A 195 -20.71 3.21 15.69
CA VAL A 195 -20.89 1.95 16.40
C VAL A 195 -20.31 0.82 15.54
N TYR A 196 -19.35 0.07 16.08
CA TYR A 196 -18.62 -0.99 15.36
C TYR A 196 -19.19 -2.39 15.54
N GLU A 197 -20.18 -2.55 16.41
CA GLU A 197 -20.78 -3.84 16.69
C GLU A 197 -21.71 -4.25 15.54
N ASN A 198 -21.36 -5.32 14.84
CA ASN A 198 -22.21 -6.00 13.84
C ASN A 198 -22.58 -5.19 12.59
N ILE A 199 -21.71 -4.31 12.08
CA ILE A 199 -22.03 -3.58 10.85
C ILE A 199 -21.67 -4.44 9.63
N PRO A 200 -22.68 -4.74 8.75
CA PRO A 200 -22.41 -5.45 7.52
C PRO A 200 -21.53 -4.62 6.57
N TYR A 201 -20.72 -5.29 5.82
CA TYR A 201 -19.79 -4.97 4.72
C TYR A 201 -19.78 -3.56 4.11
N GLN A 202 -20.81 -2.73 4.25
CA GLN A 202 -21.01 -1.64 3.30
C GLN A 202 -20.72 -0.23 3.77
N ASN A 203 -20.45 0.04 5.07
CA ASN A 203 -20.42 1.43 5.54
C ASN A 203 -19.34 1.85 6.52
N ASN A 204 -18.30 1.04 6.75
CA ASN A 204 -17.27 1.34 7.76
C ASN A 204 -16.03 2.01 7.20
N ASN A 205 -16.17 3.19 6.63
CA ASN A 205 -15.01 3.97 6.19
C ASN A 205 -14.51 4.88 7.32
N LEU A 206 -13.91 4.28 8.37
CA LEU A 206 -13.14 5.05 9.36
C LEU A 206 -11.91 5.65 8.74
N ILE A 207 -11.31 4.93 7.81
CA ILE A 207 -10.18 5.36 7.03
C ILE A 207 -10.63 5.37 5.58
N TYR A 208 -10.31 6.45 4.85
CA TYR A 208 -10.67 6.55 3.45
C TYR A 208 -9.92 5.50 2.62
N THR A 209 -10.63 4.43 2.31
CA THR A 209 -10.13 3.38 1.42
C THR A 209 -11.24 3.00 0.46
N ARG A 210 -10.89 2.50 -0.72
CA ARG A 210 -11.87 2.00 -1.69
C ARG A 210 -12.50 0.69 -1.21
N ASP A 211 -11.73 -0.08 -0.45
CA ASP A 211 -12.13 -1.37 0.10
C ASP A 211 -12.41 -1.26 1.59
N TYR A 212 -13.31 -2.09 2.06
CA TYR A 212 -13.78 -2.06 3.45
C TYR A 212 -12.72 -2.64 4.38
N LEU A 213 -12.46 -1.93 5.48
CA LEU A 213 -11.66 -2.45 6.58
C LEU A 213 -12.54 -3.30 7.49
N TRP A 214 -12.06 -4.47 7.81
CA TRP A 214 -12.60 -5.27 8.89
C TRP A 214 -11.87 -4.89 10.17
N PHE A 215 -12.57 -4.25 11.07
CA PHE A 215 -12.01 -3.99 12.40
C PHE A 215 -12.61 -4.97 13.39
N ASP A 216 -12.04 -6.15 13.49
CA ASP A 216 -12.39 -7.04 14.60
C ASP A 216 -11.94 -6.39 15.91
N ASN A 217 -12.92 -6.12 16.80
CA ASN A 217 -12.69 -5.63 18.14
C ASN A 217 -11.88 -4.32 18.22
N LEU A 218 -12.11 -3.37 17.32
CA LEU A 218 -11.50 -2.06 17.39
C LEU A 218 -11.86 -1.37 18.72
N LYS A 219 -10.84 -1.02 19.51
CA LYS A 219 -10.98 -0.19 20.71
C LYS A 219 -10.34 1.17 20.48
N LYS A 220 -11.07 2.22 20.82
CA LYS A 220 -10.57 3.59 20.73
C LYS A 220 -9.31 3.76 21.59
N GLY A 221 -8.31 4.44 21.03
CA GLY A 221 -7.04 4.70 21.69
C GLY A 221 -6.01 3.56 21.64
N GLU A 222 -6.40 2.34 21.24
CA GLU A 222 -5.46 1.24 21.11
C GLU A 222 -4.65 1.35 19.83
N TRP A 223 -3.33 1.21 19.92
CA TRP A 223 -2.45 1.12 18.78
C TRP A 223 -2.62 -0.20 18.04
N ARG A 224 -2.68 -0.09 16.75
CA ARG A 224 -2.73 -1.21 15.81
C ARG A 224 -1.64 -1.05 14.75
N GLU A 225 -1.18 -2.14 14.21
CA GLU A 225 -0.23 -2.14 13.10
C GLU A 225 -0.71 -3.03 11.97
N SER A 226 -0.37 -2.65 10.75
CA SER A 226 -0.83 -3.31 9.54
C SER A 226 0.26 -3.32 8.48
N CYS A 227 0.34 -4.42 7.73
CA CYS A 227 1.08 -4.50 6.47
C CYS A 227 0.11 -4.76 5.32
N PHE A 228 0.28 -4.04 4.22
CA PHE A 228 -0.53 -4.20 3.01
C PHE A 228 0.22 -3.70 1.77
N ASP A 229 -0.29 -4.02 0.60
CA ASP A 229 0.28 -3.56 -0.65
C ASP A 229 -0.63 -2.49 -1.27
N ILE A 230 -0.06 -1.32 -1.53
CA ILE A 230 -0.75 -0.22 -2.19
C ILE A 230 -0.62 -0.37 -3.72
N ALA A 231 -1.76 -0.37 -4.41
CA ALA A 231 -1.77 -0.51 -5.85
C ALA A 231 -1.59 0.84 -6.55
N LEU A 232 -0.68 0.88 -7.51
CA LEU A 232 -0.40 2.01 -8.37
C LEU A 232 -0.74 1.69 -9.82
N THR A 233 -1.27 2.67 -10.54
CA THR A 233 -1.54 2.56 -11.96
C THR A 233 -1.51 3.91 -12.66
N ALA A 234 -1.45 3.90 -13.98
CA ALA A 234 -1.70 5.07 -14.83
C ALA A 234 -3.14 5.05 -15.33
N TYR A 235 -3.75 6.21 -15.50
CA TYR A 235 -5.08 6.31 -16.11
C TYR A 235 -4.97 6.30 -17.63
N ALA A 236 -5.70 5.36 -18.26
CA ALA A 236 -5.85 5.29 -19.71
C ALA A 236 -4.53 5.23 -20.53
N ASP A 237 -3.50 4.57 -20.02
CA ASP A 237 -2.17 4.39 -20.66
C ASP A 237 -1.45 5.69 -21.08
N ARG A 238 -1.89 6.85 -20.59
CA ARG A 238 -1.42 8.12 -21.12
C ARG A 238 -0.07 8.58 -20.60
N ASP A 239 0.27 8.18 -19.37
CA ASP A 239 1.56 8.57 -18.79
C ASP A 239 2.07 7.46 -17.86
N LYS A 240 2.79 6.53 -18.44
CA LYS A 240 3.37 5.40 -17.72
C LYS A 240 4.39 5.83 -16.67
N GLY A 241 4.95 7.03 -16.80
CA GLY A 241 5.84 7.63 -15.79
C GLY A 241 5.10 8.23 -14.59
N ASN A 242 3.80 8.52 -14.71
CA ASN A 242 3.05 9.21 -13.69
C ASN A 242 1.99 8.32 -13.02
N LEU A 243 2.44 7.27 -12.32
CA LEU A 243 1.52 6.42 -11.58
C LEU A 243 0.88 7.18 -10.41
N GLY A 244 -0.37 6.85 -10.14
CA GLY A 244 -1.08 7.30 -8.95
C GLY A 244 -1.72 6.14 -8.21
N VAL A 245 -2.20 6.39 -7.01
CA VAL A 245 -2.82 5.39 -6.15
C VAL A 245 -4.17 4.98 -6.74
N LEU A 246 -4.31 3.70 -7.04
CA LEU A 246 -5.59 3.10 -7.44
C LEU A 246 -6.41 2.77 -6.19
N TYR A 247 -5.81 2.08 -5.25
CA TYR A 247 -6.34 1.79 -3.92
C TYR A 247 -5.22 1.28 -3.00
N ALA A 248 -5.38 1.53 -1.71
CA ALA A 248 -4.66 0.80 -0.69
C ALA A 248 -5.39 -0.53 -0.50
N LEU A 249 -4.72 -1.64 -0.69
CA LEU A 249 -5.29 -2.96 -0.48
C LEU A 249 -5.33 -3.26 1.02
N LEU A 250 -6.52 -3.22 1.54
CA LEU A 250 -6.81 -3.53 2.93
C LEU A 250 -7.78 -4.73 3.00
N ARG A 251 -7.48 -5.79 2.22
CA ARG A 251 -8.27 -7.04 2.20
C ARG A 251 -7.41 -8.23 2.56
N GLU A 252 -8.01 -9.19 3.27
CA GLU A 252 -7.46 -10.52 3.28
C GLU A 252 -7.42 -11.11 1.85
N PRO A 253 -6.36 -11.80 1.48
CA PRO A 253 -5.18 -12.20 2.26
C PRO A 253 -4.07 -11.14 2.33
N PHE A 254 -4.33 -9.91 1.94
CA PHE A 254 -3.38 -8.84 1.62
C PHE A 254 -3.21 -7.82 2.74
N PHE A 255 -4.02 -7.97 3.76
CA PHE A 255 -4.02 -7.12 4.92
C PHE A 255 -3.95 -7.99 6.17
N THR A 256 -3.04 -7.67 7.05
CA THR A 256 -3.12 -8.15 8.40
C THR A 256 -2.90 -7.02 9.36
N GLU A 257 -3.80 -6.96 10.23
CA GLU A 257 -3.83 -6.02 11.32
C GLU A 257 -3.69 -6.79 12.63
N ARG A 258 -2.88 -6.25 13.51
CA ARG A 258 -2.78 -6.75 14.86
C ARG A 258 -2.72 -5.60 15.86
N LYS A 259 -3.16 -5.88 17.07
CA LYS A 259 -2.98 -4.99 18.20
C LYS A 259 -1.50 -4.92 18.57
N VAL A 260 -1.01 -3.72 18.87
CA VAL A 260 0.32 -3.51 19.44
C VAL A 260 0.21 -3.64 20.96
N ASN A 261 0.94 -4.59 21.54
CA ASN A 261 0.98 -4.80 22.98
C ASN A 261 1.92 -3.81 23.67
#